data_727a49900f9a68a3132fa26630bf6bf1
#
_entry.id   727a49900f9a68a3132fa26630bf6bf1
#
_cell.length_a   1.000
_cell.length_b   1.000
_cell.length_c   1.000
_cell.angle_alpha   90.00
_cell.angle_beta   90.00
_cell.angle_gamma   90.00
#
_symmetry.space_group_name_H-M   'P 1'
#
loop_
_entity.id
_entity.type
_entity.pdbx_description
1 polymer ?
#
loop_
_entity_poly.entity_id
_entity_poly.type
_entity_poly.pdbx_seq_one_letter_code
_entity_poly.pdbx_strand_id
1 'polypeptide(L)'
;VGSEMCIRDSVKVMANMNIAERRVPQDGRIVKQIGNRAVDMRVSSLPTQYGESVVLRVLDRSSVNLNLDNLGLPPHIHEYILDTVHKPNGIFIVTGPTGAGKTTTLYAALREINTIDSKVLTAEDPVEYDIDGIIQIPINEAIGLDFPMVLRAFLRQDPDRILVGEMRDMATAQIAIQASLTGHLVLST
;
A
#
# COMPACT_ATOMS: atom_id res chain seq x y z
N VAL A 1 37.59 4.26 -1.99
CA VAL A 1 37.02 3.60 -3.20
C VAL A 1 36.58 2.18 -2.89
N GLY A 2 37.28 1.41 -2.05
CA GLY A 2 36.94 0.03 -1.72
C GLY A 2 35.73 -0.15 -0.79
N SER A 3 35.51 0.77 0.19
CA SER A 3 34.45 0.65 1.19
C SER A 3 33.05 0.95 0.64
N GLU A 4 32.93 1.88 -0.30
CA GLU A 4 31.65 2.29 -0.90
C GLU A 4 31.08 1.18 -1.80
N MET A 5 31.92 0.50 -2.57
CA MET A 5 31.51 -0.65 -3.36
C MET A 5 30.98 -1.79 -2.47
N CYS A 6 31.61 -2.06 -1.33
CA CYS A 6 31.14 -3.09 -0.41
C CYS A 6 29.79 -2.77 0.22
N ILE A 7 29.54 -1.49 0.57
CA ILE A 7 28.26 -1.07 1.16
C ILE A 7 27.11 -1.27 0.15
N ARG A 8 27.26 -0.74 -1.06
CA ARG A 8 26.26 -0.88 -2.11
C ARG A 8 25.94 -2.35 -2.44
N ASP A 9 26.98 -3.15 -2.64
CA ASP A 9 26.83 -4.55 -2.98
C ASP A 9 26.16 -5.31 -1.82
N SER A 10 26.48 -4.97 -0.57
CA SER A 10 25.81 -5.53 0.62
C SER A 10 24.33 -5.17 0.67
N VAL A 11 23.98 -3.92 0.35
CA VAL A 11 22.58 -3.48 0.29
C VAL A 11 21.82 -4.23 -0.81
N LYS A 12 22.42 -4.40 -2.00
CA LYS A 12 21.80 -5.15 -3.10
C LYS A 12 21.58 -6.61 -2.73
N VAL A 13 22.53 -7.26 -2.08
CA VAL A 13 22.37 -8.63 -1.58
C VAL A 13 21.21 -8.73 -0.58
N MET A 14 21.18 -7.85 0.41
CA MET A 14 20.11 -7.85 1.42
C MET A 14 18.72 -7.59 0.82
N ALA A 15 18.65 -6.82 -0.28
CA ALA A 15 17.43 -6.49 -0.98
C ALA A 15 17.03 -7.50 -2.07
N ASN A 16 17.74 -8.63 -2.21
CA ASN A 16 17.57 -9.61 -3.28
C ASN A 16 17.72 -9.05 -4.70
N MET A 17 18.57 -8.04 -4.87
CA MET A 17 18.91 -7.45 -6.17
C MET A 17 20.11 -8.15 -6.82
N ASN A 18 20.23 -8.05 -8.13
CA ASN A 18 21.37 -8.57 -8.87
C ASN A 18 22.58 -7.64 -8.73
N ILE A 19 23.63 -8.12 -8.06
CA ILE A 19 24.88 -7.35 -7.83
C ILE A 19 25.64 -7.12 -9.12
N ALA A 20 25.57 -8.06 -10.05
CA ALA A 20 26.30 -8.00 -11.33
C ALA A 20 25.66 -7.02 -12.32
N GLU A 21 24.35 -6.80 -12.23
CA GLU A 21 23.65 -5.85 -13.11
C GLU A 21 23.75 -4.42 -12.55
N ARG A 22 24.34 -3.53 -13.32
CA ARG A 22 24.61 -2.13 -12.96
C ARG A 22 24.13 -1.13 -13.99
N ARG A 23 23.45 -1.59 -15.05
CA ARG A 23 23.06 -0.77 -16.20
C ARG A 23 21.59 -0.40 -16.20
N VAL A 24 20.79 -1.07 -15.38
CA VAL A 24 19.35 -0.84 -15.29
C VAL A 24 18.94 -0.55 -13.85
N PRO A 25 17.87 0.23 -13.63
CA PRO A 25 17.30 0.41 -12.30
C PRO A 25 16.85 -0.92 -11.69
N GLN A 26 16.99 -1.05 -10.39
CA GLN A 26 16.50 -2.21 -9.64
C GLN A 26 15.82 -1.73 -8.37
N ASP A 27 14.75 -2.40 -7.99
CA ASP A 27 14.03 -2.20 -6.75
C ASP A 27 14.03 -3.48 -5.93
N GLY A 28 14.07 -3.33 -4.61
CA GLY A 28 14.09 -4.44 -3.68
C GLY A 28 13.62 -4.04 -2.30
N ARG A 29 13.56 -5.02 -1.41
CA ARG A 29 13.07 -4.85 -0.05
C ARG A 29 13.97 -5.57 0.93
N ILE A 30 14.26 -4.93 2.06
CA ILE A 30 14.99 -5.50 3.18
C ILE A 30 14.06 -5.51 4.39
N VAL A 31 13.80 -6.68 4.95
CA VAL A 31 13.14 -6.80 6.26
C VAL A 31 14.16 -7.31 7.25
N LYS A 32 14.43 -6.55 8.30
CA LYS A 32 15.42 -6.90 9.31
C LYS A 32 14.89 -6.64 10.71
N GLN A 33 15.08 -7.64 11.58
CA GLN A 33 14.82 -7.47 13.01
C GLN A 33 15.96 -6.70 13.65
N ILE A 34 15.66 -5.56 14.27
CA ILE A 34 16.61 -4.73 15.02
C ILE A 34 16.09 -4.62 16.46
N GLY A 35 16.71 -5.40 17.36
CA GLY A 35 16.17 -5.56 18.72
C GLY A 35 14.77 -6.20 18.68
N ASN A 36 13.79 -5.57 19.30
CA ASN A 36 12.39 -6.02 19.32
C ASN A 36 11.52 -5.42 18.20
N ARG A 37 12.12 -4.76 17.21
CA ARG A 37 11.38 -4.11 16.12
C ARG A 37 11.75 -4.71 14.77
N ALA A 38 10.75 -5.05 13.98
CA ALA A 38 10.94 -5.37 12.57
C ALA A 38 11.02 -4.06 11.77
N VAL A 39 12.15 -3.81 11.15
CA VAL A 39 12.37 -2.66 10.26
C VAL A 39 12.25 -3.13 8.83
N ASP A 40 11.36 -2.50 8.09
CA ASP A 40 11.14 -2.72 6.68
C ASP A 40 11.75 -1.57 5.88
N MET A 41 12.57 -1.88 4.89
CA MET A 41 13.24 -0.88 4.06
C MET A 41 12.99 -1.17 2.59
N ARG A 42 12.47 -0.18 1.87
CA ARG A 42 12.46 -0.21 0.41
C ARG A 42 13.79 0.31 -0.10
N VAL A 43 14.36 -0.40 -1.06
CA VAL A 43 15.65 -0.07 -1.67
C VAL A 43 15.45 0.13 -3.15
N SER A 44 15.91 1.27 -3.66
CA SER A 44 15.97 1.54 -5.10
C SER A 44 17.41 1.84 -5.50
N SER A 45 17.88 1.18 -6.57
CA SER A 45 19.19 1.40 -7.18
C SER A 45 19.02 1.97 -8.58
N LEU A 46 19.69 3.07 -8.85
CA LEU A 46 19.64 3.76 -10.14
C LEU A 46 21.05 3.92 -10.71
N PRO A 47 21.32 3.47 -11.96
CA PRO A 47 22.58 3.76 -12.65
C PRO A 47 22.77 5.26 -12.86
N THR A 48 23.98 5.74 -12.57
CA THR A 48 24.39 7.13 -12.85
C THR A 48 25.71 7.16 -13.58
N GLN A 49 26.12 8.33 -14.06
CA GLN A 49 27.39 8.53 -14.75
C GLN A 49 28.60 8.15 -13.87
N TYR A 50 28.49 8.26 -12.56
CA TYR A 50 29.60 8.02 -11.62
C TYR A 50 29.44 6.73 -10.78
N GLY A 51 28.51 5.86 -11.16
CA GLY A 51 28.20 4.61 -10.45
C GLY A 51 26.70 4.46 -10.20
N GLU A 52 26.30 3.72 -9.17
CA GLU A 52 24.89 3.55 -8.83
C GLU A 52 24.53 4.42 -7.62
N SER A 53 23.44 5.14 -7.74
CA SER A 53 22.77 5.79 -6.61
C SER A 53 21.86 4.78 -5.93
N VAL A 54 21.95 4.66 -4.60
CA VAL A 54 21.09 3.75 -3.83
C VAL A 54 20.32 4.55 -2.79
N VAL A 55 19.01 4.41 -2.81
CA VAL A 55 18.09 5.05 -1.86
C VAL A 55 17.44 3.97 -1.01
N LEU A 56 17.51 4.14 0.32
CA LEU A 56 16.80 3.31 1.28
C LEU A 56 15.72 4.15 1.96
N ARG A 57 14.47 3.71 1.83
CA ARG A 57 13.34 4.29 2.57
C ARG A 57 13.01 3.35 3.72
N VAL A 58 13.22 3.82 4.94
CA VAL A 58 12.87 3.07 6.15
C VAL A 58 11.39 3.26 6.44
N LEU A 59 10.65 2.15 6.59
CA LEU A 59 9.25 2.12 6.94
C LEU A 59 9.15 1.65 8.40
N ASP A 60 8.79 2.56 9.30
CA ASP A 60 8.51 2.20 10.69
C ASP A 60 7.03 1.83 10.82
N ARG A 61 6.77 0.52 10.97
CA ARG A 61 5.42 -0.02 11.11
C ARG A 61 4.90 -0.01 12.55
N SER A 62 5.75 0.34 13.53
CA SER A 62 5.44 0.11 14.95
C SER A 62 4.66 1.22 15.64
N SER A 63 4.49 2.39 15.01
CA SER A 63 4.04 3.60 15.70
C SER A 63 2.80 4.29 15.12
N VAL A 64 2.16 3.73 14.09
CA VAL A 64 1.00 4.41 13.49
C VAL A 64 -0.28 4.03 14.23
N ASN A 65 -0.85 5.02 14.91
CA ASN A 65 -2.18 4.88 15.49
C ASN A 65 -3.24 4.98 14.39
N LEU A 66 -3.71 3.82 13.95
CA LEU A 66 -4.72 3.71 12.89
C LEU A 66 -6.15 3.80 13.47
N ASN A 67 -6.39 4.71 14.40
CA ASN A 67 -7.73 4.98 14.92
C ASN A 67 -8.22 6.32 14.39
N LEU A 68 -9.43 6.33 13.82
CA LEU A 68 -10.07 7.52 13.27
C LEU A 68 -10.17 8.67 14.28
N ASP A 69 -10.44 8.36 15.55
CA ASP A 69 -10.54 9.33 16.64
C ASP A 69 -9.23 10.10 16.88
N ASN A 70 -8.10 9.48 16.57
CA ASN A 70 -6.77 10.04 16.83
C ASN A 70 -6.16 10.79 15.63
N LEU A 71 -6.87 10.87 14.51
CA LEU A 71 -6.38 11.58 13.32
C LEU A 71 -6.47 13.10 13.44
N GLY A 72 -7.06 13.62 14.52
CA GLY A 72 -7.24 15.06 14.71
C GLY A 72 -8.21 15.72 13.72
N LEU A 73 -9.15 14.95 13.20
CA LEU A 73 -10.16 15.44 12.25
C LEU A 73 -11.16 16.37 12.96
N PRO A 74 -11.65 17.42 12.27
CA PRO A 74 -12.79 18.18 12.74
C PRO A 74 -14.01 17.27 12.96
N PRO A 75 -14.82 17.46 14.03
CA PRO A 75 -15.93 16.56 14.38
C PRO A 75 -16.88 16.24 13.22
N HIS A 76 -17.26 17.25 12.43
CA HIS A 76 -18.15 17.06 11.27
C HIS A 76 -17.52 16.23 10.14
N ILE A 77 -16.18 16.27 9.98
CA ILE A 77 -15.47 15.45 9.00
C ILE A 77 -15.36 14.01 9.51
N HIS A 78 -15.06 13.84 10.79
CA HIS A 78 -15.03 12.54 11.44
C HIS A 78 -16.38 11.81 11.29
N GLU A 79 -17.49 12.47 11.65
CA GLU A 79 -18.83 11.93 11.49
C GLU A 79 -19.18 11.61 10.03
N TYR A 80 -18.81 12.49 9.09
CA TYR A 80 -19.00 12.24 7.67
C TYR A 80 -18.24 10.99 7.17
N ILE A 81 -17.00 10.79 7.61
CA ILE A 81 -16.23 9.61 7.24
C ILE A 81 -16.90 8.35 7.81
N LEU A 82 -17.25 8.35 9.10
CA LEU A 82 -17.95 7.22 9.73
C LEU A 82 -19.23 6.86 8.98
N ASP A 83 -20.09 7.84 8.71
CA ASP A 83 -21.32 7.60 7.95
C ASP A 83 -21.03 7.04 6.54
N THR A 84 -20.01 7.57 5.88
CA THR A 84 -19.66 7.16 4.51
C THR A 84 -19.11 5.74 4.44
N VAL A 85 -18.24 5.34 5.36
CA VAL A 85 -17.60 4.00 5.31
C VAL A 85 -18.53 2.87 5.75
N HIS A 86 -19.64 3.21 6.40
CA HIS A 86 -20.69 2.25 6.75
C HIS A 86 -21.76 2.09 5.66
N LYS A 87 -21.70 2.87 4.58
CA LYS A 87 -22.62 2.68 3.45
C LYS A 87 -22.40 1.32 2.78
N PRO A 88 -23.48 0.70 2.26
CA PRO A 88 -23.38 -0.62 1.66
C PRO A 88 -22.58 -0.62 0.35
N ASN A 89 -22.58 0.48 -0.39
CA ASN A 89 -21.92 0.63 -1.68
C ASN A 89 -21.57 2.08 -1.97
N GLY A 90 -20.70 2.28 -2.95
CA GLY A 90 -20.24 3.60 -3.37
C GLY A 90 -18.74 3.66 -3.52
N ILE A 91 -18.21 4.85 -3.80
CA ILE A 91 -16.78 5.12 -3.85
C ILE A 91 -16.43 6.20 -2.84
N PHE A 92 -15.44 5.93 -1.99
CA PHE A 92 -14.84 6.88 -1.09
C PHE A 92 -13.39 7.13 -1.50
N ILE A 93 -13.07 8.37 -1.91
CA ILE A 93 -11.74 8.73 -2.41
C ILE A 93 -11.12 9.76 -1.48
N VAL A 94 -9.89 9.49 -1.04
CA VAL A 94 -9.07 10.40 -0.24
C VAL A 94 -7.97 10.98 -1.12
N THR A 95 -8.00 12.27 -1.39
CA THR A 95 -7.02 12.94 -2.26
C THR A 95 -6.10 13.86 -1.47
N GLY A 96 -4.95 14.17 -2.05
CA GLY A 96 -3.97 15.08 -1.46
C GLY A 96 -2.53 14.79 -1.90
N PRO A 97 -1.59 15.67 -1.57
CA PRO A 97 -0.18 15.48 -1.88
C PRO A 97 0.44 14.31 -1.10
N THR A 98 1.66 13.92 -1.49
CA THR A 98 2.44 12.95 -0.73
C THR A 98 2.64 13.43 0.70
N GLY A 99 2.48 12.53 1.67
CA GLY A 99 2.59 12.86 3.10
C GLY A 99 1.36 13.52 3.73
N ALA A 100 0.26 13.73 2.99
CA ALA A 100 -0.97 14.34 3.52
C ALA A 100 -1.79 13.41 4.43
N GLY A 101 -1.38 12.17 4.62
CA GLY A 101 -2.07 11.20 5.47
C GLY A 101 -3.16 10.38 4.77
N LYS A 102 -3.19 10.35 3.42
CA LYS A 102 -4.19 9.58 2.66
C LYS A 102 -4.27 8.12 3.11
N THR A 103 -3.13 7.44 3.09
CA THR A 103 -3.02 6.04 3.51
C THR A 103 -3.44 5.85 4.96
N THR A 104 -3.00 6.72 5.86
CA THR A 104 -3.37 6.68 7.28
C THR A 104 -4.88 6.79 7.47
N THR A 105 -5.53 7.71 6.75
CA THR A 105 -6.99 7.89 6.79
C THR A 105 -7.73 6.67 6.26
N LEU A 106 -7.28 6.10 5.12
CA LEU A 106 -7.90 4.89 4.56
C LEU A 106 -7.74 3.68 5.47
N TYR A 107 -6.56 3.50 6.07
CA TYR A 107 -6.33 2.40 7.00
C TYR A 107 -7.13 2.55 8.30
N ALA A 108 -7.28 3.77 8.80
CA ALA A 108 -8.15 4.04 9.94
C ALA A 108 -9.62 3.73 9.62
N ALA A 109 -10.07 4.10 8.42
CA ALA A 109 -11.40 3.77 7.93
C ALA A 109 -11.59 2.25 7.76
N LEU A 110 -10.59 1.54 7.21
CA LEU A 110 -10.64 0.07 7.11
C LEU A 110 -10.76 -0.61 8.46
N ARG A 111 -10.03 -0.14 9.47
CA ARG A 111 -10.12 -0.70 10.83
C ARG A 111 -11.49 -0.52 11.44
N GLU A 112 -12.13 0.61 11.17
CA GLU A 112 -13.48 0.91 11.66
C GLU A 112 -14.52 -0.08 11.12
N ILE A 113 -14.40 -0.47 9.84
CA ILE A 113 -15.35 -1.36 9.16
C ILE A 113 -14.92 -2.83 9.16
N ASN A 114 -13.78 -3.15 9.73
CA ASN A 114 -13.25 -4.52 9.82
C ASN A 114 -13.92 -5.27 10.96
N THR A 115 -15.05 -5.86 10.68
CA THR A 115 -15.80 -6.72 11.62
C THR A 115 -15.72 -8.17 11.19
N ILE A 116 -16.04 -9.10 12.10
CA ILE A 116 -16.00 -10.54 11.80
C ILE A 116 -16.98 -10.96 10.68
N ASP A 117 -18.02 -10.17 10.48
CA ASP A 117 -19.07 -10.43 9.48
C ASP A 117 -18.80 -9.69 8.15
N SER A 118 -17.70 -8.92 8.06
CA SER A 118 -17.38 -8.12 6.87
C SER A 118 -16.15 -8.64 6.16
N LYS A 119 -16.29 -9.02 4.90
CA LYS A 119 -15.15 -9.43 4.06
C LYS A 119 -14.52 -8.23 3.39
N VAL A 120 -13.35 -7.86 3.87
CA VAL A 120 -12.56 -6.72 3.38
C VAL A 120 -11.37 -7.22 2.56
N LEU A 121 -11.27 -6.78 1.32
CA LEU A 121 -10.15 -7.10 0.41
C LEU A 121 -9.40 -5.82 0.05
N THR A 122 -8.07 -5.89 0.00
CA THR A 122 -7.24 -4.76 -0.43
C THR A 122 -6.27 -5.15 -1.53
N ALA A 123 -6.07 -4.26 -2.49
CA ALA A 123 -5.02 -4.34 -3.51
C ALA A 123 -4.10 -3.13 -3.31
N GLU A 124 -2.82 -3.36 -3.06
CA GLU A 124 -1.89 -2.31 -2.63
C GLU A 124 -0.51 -2.47 -3.26
N ASP A 125 0.16 -1.35 -3.54
CA ASP A 125 1.51 -1.31 -4.10
C ASP A 125 2.45 -0.41 -3.27
N PRO A 126 3.06 -1.01 -2.24
CA PRO A 126 2.77 -2.28 -1.58
C PRO A 126 1.83 -2.11 -0.37
N VAL A 127 1.55 -3.20 0.33
CA VAL A 127 0.89 -3.19 1.66
C VAL A 127 1.77 -2.44 2.65
N GLU A 128 1.21 -1.36 3.26
CA GLU A 128 1.96 -0.52 4.19
C GLU A 128 1.91 -1.06 5.62
N TYR A 129 0.77 -1.56 6.06
CA TYR A 129 0.55 -2.13 7.40
C TYR A 129 -0.27 -3.40 7.30
N ASP A 130 0.12 -4.42 8.04
CA ASP A 130 -0.68 -5.64 8.15
C ASP A 130 -1.86 -5.41 9.12
N ILE A 131 -3.06 -5.72 8.70
CA ILE A 131 -4.28 -5.61 9.53
C ILE A 131 -4.92 -6.99 9.65
N ASP A 132 -5.01 -7.48 10.87
CA ASP A 132 -5.68 -8.75 11.15
C ASP A 132 -7.14 -8.70 10.68
N GLY A 133 -7.59 -9.77 10.04
CA GLY A 133 -8.96 -9.91 9.54
C GLY A 133 -9.18 -9.34 8.13
N ILE A 134 -8.21 -8.64 7.53
CA ILE A 134 -8.26 -8.12 6.16
C ILE A 134 -7.41 -8.97 5.25
N ILE A 135 -7.91 -9.29 4.07
CA ILE A 135 -7.17 -9.98 3.02
C ILE A 135 -6.47 -8.95 2.14
N GLN A 136 -5.16 -8.79 2.32
CA GLN A 136 -4.35 -7.77 1.66
C GLN A 136 -3.51 -8.39 0.56
N ILE A 137 -3.69 -7.93 -0.69
CA ILE A 137 -2.99 -8.43 -1.86
C ILE A 137 -1.94 -7.40 -2.30
N PRO A 138 -0.64 -7.73 -2.19
CA PRO A 138 0.40 -6.88 -2.75
C PRO A 138 0.43 -7.02 -4.28
N ILE A 139 0.40 -5.90 -4.98
CA ILE A 139 0.60 -5.84 -6.43
C ILE A 139 2.03 -6.27 -6.76
N ASN A 140 2.19 -7.01 -7.85
CA ASN A 140 3.48 -7.44 -8.37
C ASN A 140 3.44 -7.49 -9.91
N GLU A 141 3.74 -6.36 -10.53
CA GLU A 141 3.72 -6.22 -11.99
C GLU A 141 4.73 -7.14 -12.70
N ALA A 142 5.81 -7.53 -12.02
CA ALA A 142 6.82 -8.42 -12.60
C ALA A 142 6.27 -9.82 -12.98
N ILE A 143 5.19 -10.25 -12.33
CA ILE A 143 4.48 -11.50 -12.62
C ILE A 143 3.10 -11.24 -13.25
N GLY A 144 2.81 -10.00 -13.67
CA GLY A 144 1.53 -9.62 -14.27
C GLY A 144 0.38 -9.46 -13.26
N LEU A 145 0.66 -9.41 -11.95
CA LEU A 145 -0.34 -9.18 -10.92
C LEU A 145 -0.54 -7.67 -10.73
N ASP A 146 -1.34 -7.08 -11.59
CA ASP A 146 -1.68 -5.65 -11.60
C ASP A 146 -3.03 -5.35 -10.89
N PHE A 147 -3.31 -4.06 -10.67
CA PHE A 147 -4.58 -3.63 -10.05
C PHE A 147 -5.82 -4.10 -10.82
N PRO A 148 -5.91 -3.96 -12.15
CA PRO A 148 -7.06 -4.44 -12.91
C PRO A 148 -7.31 -5.95 -12.76
N MET A 149 -6.25 -6.76 -12.78
CA MET A 149 -6.35 -8.21 -12.62
C MET A 149 -6.87 -8.58 -11.23
N VAL A 150 -6.28 -7.99 -10.19
CA VAL A 150 -6.66 -8.24 -8.79
C VAL A 150 -8.10 -7.81 -8.54
N LEU A 151 -8.51 -6.62 -8.99
CA LEU A 151 -9.88 -6.13 -8.82
C LEU A 151 -10.92 -7.03 -9.51
N ARG A 152 -10.65 -7.50 -10.74
CA ARG A 152 -11.54 -8.46 -11.40
C ARG A 152 -11.66 -9.77 -10.62
N ALA A 153 -10.59 -10.20 -9.95
CA ALA A 153 -10.61 -11.36 -9.08
C ALA A 153 -11.45 -11.11 -7.82
N PHE A 154 -11.37 -9.91 -7.24
CA PHE A 154 -12.15 -9.51 -6.07
C PHE A 154 -13.65 -9.62 -6.30
N LEU A 155 -14.15 -9.21 -7.46
CA LEU A 155 -15.58 -9.31 -7.80
C LEU A 155 -16.12 -10.75 -7.81
N ARG A 156 -15.25 -11.75 -7.81
CA ARG A 156 -15.61 -13.18 -7.71
C ARG A 156 -15.36 -13.76 -6.32
N GLN A 157 -14.93 -12.92 -5.38
CA GLN A 157 -14.62 -13.30 -4.00
C GLN A 157 -15.70 -12.88 -3.01
N ASP A 158 -16.78 -12.27 -3.49
CA ASP A 158 -17.91 -11.80 -2.68
C ASP A 158 -17.44 -10.87 -1.52
N PRO A 159 -16.78 -9.75 -1.83
CA PRO A 159 -16.33 -8.81 -0.83
C PRO A 159 -17.44 -7.84 -0.43
N ASP A 160 -17.49 -7.43 0.83
CA ASP A 160 -18.31 -6.30 1.28
C ASP A 160 -17.62 -4.97 1.01
N ARG A 161 -16.31 -4.94 1.18
CA ARG A 161 -15.48 -3.73 1.08
C ARG A 161 -14.22 -4.01 0.26
N ILE A 162 -13.84 -3.07 -0.57
CA ILE A 162 -12.63 -3.15 -1.40
C ILE A 162 -11.81 -1.89 -1.18
N LEU A 163 -10.51 -2.05 -0.85
CA LEU A 163 -9.55 -0.96 -0.95
C LEU A 163 -8.71 -1.15 -2.21
N VAL A 164 -8.64 -0.10 -3.03
CA VAL A 164 -7.67 0.04 -4.11
C VAL A 164 -6.66 1.08 -3.67
N GLY A 165 -5.42 0.69 -3.44
CA GLY A 165 -4.38 1.56 -2.90
C GLY A 165 -4.27 2.90 -3.63
N GLU A 166 -4.39 2.84 -4.95
CA GLU A 166 -4.47 4.02 -5.83
C GLU A 166 -5.09 3.67 -7.18
N MET A 167 -5.68 4.65 -7.84
CA MET A 167 -6.21 4.55 -9.21
C MET A 167 -5.36 5.38 -10.16
N ARG A 168 -4.41 4.74 -10.86
CA ARG A 168 -3.50 5.41 -11.80
C ARG A 168 -3.97 5.36 -13.25
N ASP A 169 -4.84 4.42 -13.58
CA ASP A 169 -5.25 4.14 -14.94
C ASP A 169 -6.77 4.00 -15.08
N MET A 170 -7.24 4.15 -16.32
CA MET A 170 -8.66 4.08 -16.63
C MET A 170 -9.26 2.68 -16.41
N ALA A 171 -8.49 1.61 -16.62
CA ALA A 171 -8.98 0.25 -16.44
C ALA A 171 -9.28 -0.04 -14.97
N THR A 172 -8.38 0.35 -14.07
CA THR A 172 -8.58 0.27 -12.61
C THR A 172 -9.79 1.08 -12.17
N ALA A 173 -9.91 2.33 -12.65
CA ALA A 173 -11.02 3.22 -12.30
C ALA A 173 -12.37 2.65 -12.77
N GLN A 174 -12.46 2.12 -13.99
CA GLN A 174 -13.69 1.53 -14.53
C GLN A 174 -14.15 0.32 -13.71
N ILE A 175 -13.23 -0.56 -13.30
CA ILE A 175 -13.56 -1.73 -12.49
C ILE A 175 -14.03 -1.29 -11.09
N ALA A 176 -13.37 -0.31 -10.49
CA ALA A 176 -13.75 0.25 -9.19
C ALA A 176 -15.16 0.88 -9.23
N ILE A 177 -15.46 1.64 -10.28
CA ILE A 177 -16.79 2.21 -10.51
C ILE A 177 -17.83 1.10 -10.67
N GLN A 178 -17.54 0.09 -11.50
CA GLN A 178 -18.43 -1.05 -11.68
C GLN A 178 -18.71 -1.77 -10.36
N ALA A 179 -17.68 -2.02 -9.55
CA ALA A 179 -17.81 -2.62 -8.23
C ALA A 179 -18.75 -1.80 -7.33
N SER A 180 -18.57 -0.47 -7.32
CA SER A 180 -19.39 0.42 -6.50
C SER A 180 -20.86 0.44 -6.91
N LEU A 181 -21.15 0.27 -8.20
CA LEU A 181 -22.52 0.21 -8.74
C LEU A 181 -23.18 -1.15 -8.51
N THR A 182 -22.39 -2.20 -8.27
CA THR A 182 -22.88 -3.58 -8.10
C THR A 182 -22.94 -4.02 -6.64
N GLY A 183 -22.90 -3.11 -5.69
CA GLY A 183 -23.16 -3.39 -4.28
C GLY A 183 -21.95 -3.40 -3.37
N HIS A 184 -20.77 -2.93 -3.83
CA HIS A 184 -19.55 -2.91 -3.03
C HIS A 184 -19.17 -1.49 -2.63
N LEU A 185 -18.69 -1.29 -1.42
CA LEU A 185 -18.03 -0.03 -1.06
C LEU A 185 -16.56 -0.11 -1.46
N VAL A 186 -16.12 0.84 -2.29
CA VAL A 186 -14.73 0.95 -2.76
C VAL A 186 -14.07 2.16 -2.12
N LEU A 187 -12.91 1.95 -1.48
CA LEU A 187 -12.07 3.00 -0.93
C LEU A 187 -10.81 3.13 -1.80
N SER A 188 -10.34 4.37 -2.06
CA SER A 188 -9.12 4.57 -2.85
C SER A 188 -8.47 5.95 -2.64
N THR A 189 -7.31 6.14 -3.29
CA THR A 189 -6.67 7.46 -3.45
C THR A 189 -6.57 7.86 -4.92
#